data_a3dcd8df1e5eac1a76086a7ca4ecc5da
#
_entry.id   a3dcd8df1e5eac1a76086a7ca4ecc5da
#
_cell.length_a   1.000
_cell.length_b   1.000
_cell.length_c   1.000
_cell.angle_alpha   90.00
_cell.angle_beta   90.00
_cell.angle_gamma   90.00
#
_symmetry.space_group_name_H-M   'P 1'
#
loop_
_entity.id
_entity.type
_entity.pdbx_description
1 polymer ?
#
loop_
_entity_poly.entity_id
_entity_poly.type
_entity_poly.pdbx_seq_one_letter_code
_entity_poly.pdbx_strand_id
1 'polypeptide(L)'
;MRRLWTTFRYTYTSLRWQIIGWGLGVAIYGLMIVSMYDALGAQQDRLQQIIASYPPEFLAFFGGDANSLLTPAGFLGMYAFSMLPIIVGIFAVVAGSGLIVSDEEHGRLDLIVAHPVGRPGFFWGRFLGLLGAAISIMILGWLGFSLLLGRSSLGFSWGDMAIPFLSLLIQTLVYATLGLFLSMLLPSRSMAAMVTGAIMVISYFVSSLSFMNQRLEMLAKALPYHYYQTVLSFQQLNLTWLFALLGISLAMTGLAYVRFFRRDIRLSGEGSWRRG
;
A
#
# COMPACT_ATOMS: atom_id res chain seq x y z
N MET A 1 23.20 -0.16 18.32
CA MET A 1 22.60 -1.21 17.48
C MET A 1 21.62 -2.10 18.25
N ARG A 2 21.94 -2.65 19.42
CA ARG A 2 21.01 -3.53 20.22
C ARG A 2 19.63 -2.91 20.46
N ARG A 3 19.56 -1.61 20.77
CA ARG A 3 18.31 -0.89 21.10
C ARG A 3 17.35 -0.73 19.91
N LEU A 4 17.88 -0.38 18.74
CA LEU A 4 17.11 -0.29 17.49
C LEU A 4 16.53 -1.67 17.14
N TRP A 5 17.33 -2.74 17.26
CA TRP A 5 16.90 -4.11 17.02
C TRP A 5 15.78 -4.56 17.96
N THR A 6 15.84 -4.19 19.24
CA THR A 6 14.77 -4.51 20.20
C THR A 6 13.46 -3.83 19.82
N THR A 7 13.49 -2.54 19.44
CA THR A 7 12.29 -1.80 19.01
C THR A 7 11.74 -2.35 17.69
N PHE A 8 12.62 -2.67 16.73
CA PHE A 8 12.24 -3.34 15.50
C PHE A 8 11.49 -4.65 15.78
N ARG A 9 12.11 -5.54 16.55
CA ARG A 9 11.51 -6.84 16.89
C ARG A 9 10.17 -6.69 17.60
N TYR A 10 10.09 -5.77 18.55
CA TYR A 10 8.82 -5.48 19.25
C TYR A 10 7.73 -5.04 18.26
N THR A 11 8.02 -4.10 17.38
CA THR A 11 7.04 -3.60 16.39
C THR A 11 6.63 -4.70 15.42
N TYR A 12 7.58 -5.43 14.88
CA TYR A 12 7.32 -6.52 13.95
C TYR A 12 6.44 -7.61 14.58
N THR A 13 6.76 -8.00 15.83
CA THR A 13 5.95 -9.01 16.54
C THR A 13 4.58 -8.49 16.96
N SER A 14 4.43 -7.20 17.24
CA SER A 14 3.12 -6.59 17.53
C SER A 14 2.20 -6.58 16.29
N LEU A 15 2.77 -6.49 15.10
CA LEU A 15 2.06 -6.52 13.82
C LEU A 15 1.83 -7.94 13.27
N ARG A 16 2.27 -8.99 13.96
CA ARG A 16 2.24 -10.38 13.46
C ARG A 16 0.87 -10.84 12.95
N TRP A 17 -0.20 -10.52 13.66
CA TRP A 17 -1.55 -10.90 13.26
C TRP A 17 -2.03 -10.12 12.04
N GLN A 18 -1.60 -8.88 11.89
CA GLN A 18 -1.85 -8.11 10.67
C GLN A 18 -1.05 -8.67 9.49
N ILE A 19 0.22 -9.03 9.71
CA ILE A 19 1.07 -9.68 8.69
C ILE A 19 0.41 -10.97 8.20
N ILE A 20 -0.01 -11.84 9.12
CA ILE A 20 -0.65 -13.11 8.79
C ILE A 20 -2.00 -12.87 8.11
N GLY A 21 -2.87 -12.04 8.66
CA GLY A 21 -4.21 -11.78 8.12
C GLY A 21 -4.16 -11.16 6.73
N TRP A 22 -3.42 -10.06 6.55
CA TRP A 22 -3.30 -9.41 5.25
C TRP A 22 -2.50 -10.25 4.26
N GLY A 23 -1.39 -10.87 4.69
CA GLY A 23 -0.54 -11.69 3.84
C GLY A 23 -1.26 -12.93 3.30
N LEU A 24 -1.96 -13.67 4.18
CA LEU A 24 -2.77 -14.81 3.76
C LEU A 24 -3.99 -14.37 2.94
N GLY A 25 -4.63 -13.25 3.30
CA GLY A 25 -5.74 -12.70 2.53
C GLY A 25 -5.34 -12.41 1.08
N VAL A 26 -4.21 -11.71 0.88
CA VAL A 26 -3.67 -11.45 -0.47
C VAL A 26 -3.22 -12.73 -1.17
N ALA A 27 -2.63 -13.68 -0.44
CA ALA A 27 -2.21 -14.97 -1.01
C ALA A 27 -3.40 -15.79 -1.49
N ILE A 28 -4.45 -15.93 -0.69
CA ILE A 28 -5.68 -16.66 -1.05
C ILE A 28 -6.37 -15.97 -2.23
N TYR A 29 -6.43 -14.63 -2.21
CA TYR A 29 -6.97 -13.86 -3.32
C TYR A 29 -6.18 -14.14 -4.61
N GLY A 30 -4.86 -14.19 -4.55
CA GLY A 30 -4.00 -14.52 -5.68
C GLY A 30 -4.24 -15.94 -6.21
N LEU A 31 -4.30 -16.93 -5.33
CA LEU A 31 -4.64 -18.29 -5.70
C LEU A 31 -5.98 -18.39 -6.43
N MET A 32 -7.00 -17.65 -5.93
CA MET A 32 -8.32 -17.61 -6.54
C MET A 32 -8.27 -16.98 -7.94
N ILE A 33 -7.62 -15.82 -8.09
CA ILE A 33 -7.54 -15.11 -9.38
C ILE A 33 -6.77 -15.94 -10.42
N VAL A 34 -5.62 -16.52 -10.05
CA VAL A 34 -4.82 -17.36 -10.98
C VAL A 34 -5.60 -18.60 -11.40
N SER A 35 -6.30 -19.26 -10.47
CA SER A 35 -7.12 -20.45 -10.82
C SER A 35 -8.34 -20.08 -11.69
N MET A 36 -8.89 -18.88 -11.52
CA MET A 36 -10.03 -18.40 -12.31
C MET A 36 -9.66 -18.14 -13.76
N TYR A 37 -8.41 -17.78 -14.06
CA TYR A 37 -7.96 -17.48 -15.41
C TYR A 37 -8.18 -18.65 -16.37
N ASP A 38 -7.76 -19.84 -15.98
CA ASP A 38 -7.89 -21.04 -16.80
C ASP A 38 -9.37 -21.46 -16.99
N ALA A 39 -10.19 -21.28 -15.96
CA ALA A 39 -11.63 -21.53 -16.04
C ALA A 39 -12.35 -20.57 -17.01
N LEU A 40 -11.91 -19.32 -17.07
CA LEU A 40 -12.44 -18.30 -17.99
C LEU A 40 -11.91 -18.48 -19.41
N GLY A 41 -10.69 -18.98 -19.58
CA GLY A 41 -10.09 -19.26 -20.87
C GLY A 41 -10.94 -20.19 -21.74
N ALA A 42 -11.65 -21.15 -21.13
CA ALA A 42 -12.60 -22.03 -21.81
C ALA A 42 -13.83 -21.31 -22.40
N GLN A 43 -14.07 -20.04 -22.01
CA GLN A 43 -15.23 -19.23 -22.43
C GLN A 43 -14.80 -17.89 -23.09
N GLN A 44 -13.62 -17.87 -23.69
CA GLN A 44 -13.00 -16.65 -24.24
C GLN A 44 -13.90 -15.90 -25.22
N ASP A 45 -14.58 -16.61 -26.14
CA ASP A 45 -15.48 -15.99 -27.12
C ASP A 45 -16.69 -15.30 -26.47
N ARG A 46 -17.26 -15.89 -25.43
CA ARG A 46 -18.35 -15.27 -24.67
C ARG A 46 -17.89 -14.06 -23.86
N LEU A 47 -16.73 -14.16 -23.24
CA LEU A 47 -16.12 -13.03 -22.50
C LEU A 47 -15.82 -11.89 -23.43
N GLN A 48 -15.31 -12.14 -24.63
CA GLN A 48 -15.06 -11.10 -25.62
C GLN A 48 -16.33 -10.34 -25.99
N GLN A 49 -17.45 -11.05 -26.22
CA GLN A 49 -18.74 -10.43 -26.50
C GLN A 49 -19.26 -9.60 -25.32
N ILE A 50 -19.11 -10.09 -24.10
CA ILE A 50 -19.51 -9.38 -22.87
C ILE A 50 -18.65 -8.12 -22.68
N ILE A 51 -17.34 -8.23 -22.79
CA ILE A 51 -16.40 -7.11 -22.64
C ILE A 51 -16.66 -6.05 -23.72
N ALA A 52 -16.90 -6.46 -24.96
CA ALA A 52 -17.23 -5.54 -26.05
C ALA A 52 -18.57 -4.80 -25.85
N SER A 53 -19.46 -5.30 -24.99
CA SER A 53 -20.71 -4.64 -24.65
C SER A 53 -20.58 -3.57 -23.56
N TYR A 54 -19.48 -3.53 -22.82
CA TYR A 54 -19.25 -2.54 -21.78
C TYR A 54 -18.87 -1.16 -22.37
N PRO A 55 -19.33 -0.06 -21.74
CA PRO A 55 -18.88 1.28 -22.09
C PRO A 55 -17.36 1.40 -21.94
N PRO A 56 -16.66 2.13 -22.85
CA PRO A 56 -15.22 2.35 -22.75
C PRO A 56 -14.78 2.93 -21.40
N GLU A 57 -15.63 3.74 -20.79
CA GLU A 57 -15.40 4.37 -19.49
C GLU A 57 -15.31 3.33 -18.36
N PHE A 58 -16.13 2.28 -18.44
CA PHE A 58 -16.09 1.19 -17.47
C PHE A 58 -14.81 0.37 -17.60
N LEU A 59 -14.41 0.04 -18.83
CA LEU A 59 -13.18 -0.73 -19.09
C LEU A 59 -11.93 0.03 -18.63
N ALA A 60 -11.88 1.31 -18.94
CA ALA A 60 -10.76 2.15 -18.58
C ALA A 60 -10.66 2.41 -17.06
N PHE A 61 -11.80 2.41 -16.33
CA PHE A 61 -11.80 2.48 -14.87
C PHE A 61 -10.97 1.35 -14.24
N PHE A 62 -10.95 0.17 -14.87
CA PHE A 62 -10.14 -0.97 -14.45
C PHE A 62 -8.77 -1.03 -15.12
N GLY A 63 -8.37 0.00 -15.87
CA GLY A 63 -7.02 0.16 -16.40
C GLY A 63 -6.75 -0.56 -17.72
N GLY A 64 -7.76 -0.89 -18.50
CA GLY A 64 -7.58 -1.56 -19.77
C GLY A 64 -8.55 -1.14 -20.87
N ASP A 65 -8.21 -1.47 -22.13
CA ASP A 65 -9.13 -1.54 -23.25
C ASP A 65 -9.64 -2.98 -23.44
N ALA A 66 -10.69 -3.15 -24.26
CA ALA A 66 -11.33 -4.45 -24.47
C ALA A 66 -10.36 -5.56 -24.93
N ASN A 67 -9.34 -5.21 -25.72
CA ASN A 67 -8.37 -6.16 -26.24
C ASN A 67 -7.30 -6.52 -25.21
N SER A 68 -6.85 -5.56 -24.41
CA SER A 68 -5.84 -5.79 -23.38
C SER A 68 -6.37 -6.65 -22.23
N LEU A 69 -7.67 -6.56 -21.91
CA LEU A 69 -8.30 -7.31 -20.81
C LEU A 69 -8.32 -8.83 -21.02
N LEU A 70 -8.29 -9.26 -22.28
CA LEU A 70 -8.25 -10.69 -22.64
C LEU A 70 -6.82 -11.27 -22.58
N THR A 71 -5.81 -10.43 -22.47
CA THR A 71 -4.43 -10.88 -22.28
C THR A 71 -4.20 -11.33 -20.82
N PRO A 72 -3.26 -12.26 -20.57
CA PRO A 72 -2.89 -12.64 -19.20
C PRO A 72 -2.53 -11.44 -18.32
N ALA A 73 -1.79 -10.47 -18.87
CA ALA A 73 -1.40 -9.26 -18.18
C ALA A 73 -2.59 -8.35 -17.85
N GLY A 74 -3.48 -8.13 -18.82
CA GLY A 74 -4.68 -7.31 -18.64
C GLY A 74 -5.66 -7.94 -17.64
N PHE A 75 -5.83 -9.27 -17.69
CA PHE A 75 -6.65 -10.00 -16.73
C PHE A 75 -6.15 -9.79 -15.29
N LEU A 76 -4.87 -10.02 -15.03
CA LEU A 76 -4.28 -9.78 -13.72
C LEU A 76 -4.34 -8.29 -13.32
N GLY A 77 -4.14 -7.38 -14.29
CA GLY A 77 -4.26 -5.94 -14.08
C GLY A 77 -5.65 -5.55 -13.59
N MET A 78 -6.69 -6.00 -14.30
CA MET A 78 -8.08 -5.68 -13.99
C MET A 78 -8.56 -6.36 -12.70
N TYR A 79 -8.41 -7.67 -12.60
CA TYR A 79 -9.02 -8.44 -11.51
C TYR A 79 -8.18 -8.48 -10.24
N ALA A 80 -6.89 -8.19 -10.29
CA ALA A 80 -6.04 -8.24 -9.12
C ALA A 80 -5.39 -6.89 -8.81
N PHE A 81 -4.47 -6.45 -9.66
CA PHE A 81 -3.58 -5.34 -9.33
C PHE A 81 -4.24 -3.95 -9.35
N SER A 82 -5.43 -3.78 -9.93
CA SER A 82 -6.22 -2.56 -9.80
C SER A 82 -6.76 -2.37 -8.37
N MET A 83 -7.14 -3.46 -7.69
CA MET A 83 -7.76 -3.42 -6.37
C MET A 83 -6.77 -3.57 -5.21
N LEU A 84 -5.67 -4.29 -5.41
CA LEU A 84 -4.68 -4.57 -4.37
C LEU A 84 -4.13 -3.31 -3.68
N PRO A 85 -3.86 -2.18 -4.36
CA PRO A 85 -3.40 -0.95 -3.69
C PRO A 85 -4.40 -0.41 -2.67
N ILE A 86 -5.70 -0.56 -2.91
CA ILE A 86 -6.72 -0.17 -1.94
C ILE A 86 -6.78 -1.18 -0.79
N ILE A 87 -6.83 -2.47 -1.11
CA ILE A 87 -6.93 -3.55 -0.12
C ILE A 87 -5.75 -3.48 0.84
N VAL A 88 -4.52 -3.50 0.33
CA VAL A 88 -3.31 -3.42 1.17
C VAL A 88 -3.07 -2.01 1.70
N GLY A 89 -3.59 -1.00 1.02
CA GLY A 89 -3.58 0.38 1.48
C GLY A 89 -4.32 0.58 2.80
N ILE A 90 -5.37 -0.19 3.10
CA ILE A 90 -6.03 -0.17 4.41
C ILE A 90 -5.03 -0.54 5.51
N PHE A 91 -4.24 -1.61 5.31
CA PHE A 91 -3.15 -1.94 6.24
C PHE A 91 -2.17 -0.77 6.39
N ALA A 92 -1.74 -0.16 5.27
CA ALA A 92 -0.79 0.96 5.27
C ALA A 92 -1.31 2.14 6.10
N VAL A 93 -2.57 2.54 5.87
CA VAL A 93 -3.23 3.65 6.57
C VAL A 93 -3.32 3.37 8.06
N VAL A 94 -3.80 2.19 8.45
CA VAL A 94 -4.00 1.82 9.87
C VAL A 94 -2.68 1.64 10.61
N ALA A 95 -1.72 0.93 10.00
CA ALA A 95 -0.42 0.68 10.61
C ALA A 95 0.46 1.92 10.63
N GLY A 96 0.45 2.74 9.57
CA GLY A 96 1.21 3.98 9.48
C GLY A 96 0.73 5.04 10.46
N SER A 97 -0.57 5.35 10.47
CA SER A 97 -1.16 6.35 11.38
C SER A 97 -1.03 5.96 12.86
N GLY A 98 -1.04 4.66 13.16
CA GLY A 98 -0.92 4.15 14.52
C GLY A 98 0.50 3.90 14.98
N LEU A 99 1.50 4.02 14.14
CA LEU A 99 2.85 3.50 14.39
C LEU A 99 3.50 4.05 15.67
N ILE A 100 3.31 5.32 15.97
CA ILE A 100 3.86 6.02 17.14
C ILE A 100 2.74 6.53 18.04
N VAL A 101 1.74 7.19 17.45
CA VAL A 101 0.67 7.88 18.20
C VAL A 101 -0.20 6.90 19.00
N SER A 102 -0.33 5.65 18.55
CA SER A 102 -1.04 4.63 19.33
C SER A 102 -0.43 4.37 20.71
N ASP A 103 0.91 4.41 20.83
CA ASP A 103 1.58 4.27 22.13
C ASP A 103 1.43 5.54 22.98
N GLU A 104 1.37 6.71 22.35
CA GLU A 104 1.12 7.99 23.00
C GLU A 104 -0.32 8.03 23.58
N GLU A 105 -1.32 7.68 22.76
CA GLU A 105 -2.73 7.64 23.19
C GLU A 105 -2.99 6.65 24.35
N HIS A 106 -2.20 5.56 24.43
CA HIS A 106 -2.30 4.59 25.52
C HIS A 106 -1.36 4.88 26.72
N GLY A 107 -0.67 6.03 26.74
CA GLY A 107 0.24 6.43 27.81
C GLY A 107 1.48 5.52 27.97
N ARG A 108 1.83 4.77 26.92
CA ARG A 108 2.99 3.85 26.93
C ARG A 108 4.27 4.53 26.50
N LEU A 109 4.16 5.64 25.77
CA LEU A 109 5.30 6.31 25.16
C LEU A 109 6.26 6.86 26.22
N ASP A 110 5.75 7.41 27.33
CA ASP A 110 6.55 7.93 28.43
C ASP A 110 7.40 6.86 29.10
N LEU A 111 6.82 5.67 29.31
CA LEU A 111 7.54 4.52 29.85
C LEU A 111 8.63 4.03 28.90
N ILE A 112 8.39 4.07 27.59
CA ILE A 112 9.34 3.61 26.58
C ILE A 112 10.49 4.61 26.42
N VAL A 113 10.21 5.91 26.44
CA VAL A 113 11.21 6.98 26.27
C VAL A 113 12.03 7.21 27.54
N ALA A 114 11.46 6.91 28.73
CA ALA A 114 12.21 6.88 30.00
C ALA A 114 13.31 5.80 30.01
N HIS A 115 13.18 4.76 29.18
CA HIS A 115 14.25 3.77 29.00
C HIS A 115 15.35 4.33 28.08
N PRO A 116 16.60 3.88 28.23
CA PRO A 116 17.74 4.45 27.49
C PRO A 116 17.76 4.13 25.98
N VAL A 117 16.58 3.98 25.34
CA VAL A 117 16.46 3.70 23.90
C VAL A 117 16.77 4.93 23.06
N GLY A 118 16.47 6.12 23.57
CA GLY A 118 16.59 7.39 22.84
C GLY A 118 15.55 7.55 21.71
N ARG A 119 15.09 8.77 21.50
CA ARG A 119 14.08 9.09 20.46
C ARG A 119 14.44 8.58 19.05
N PRO A 120 15.73 8.68 18.56
CA PRO A 120 16.07 8.17 17.23
C PRO A 120 15.92 6.66 17.10
N GLY A 121 16.44 5.91 18.06
CA GLY A 121 16.37 4.43 18.04
C GLY A 121 14.92 3.93 18.09
N PHE A 122 14.05 4.62 18.82
CA PHE A 122 12.63 4.33 18.87
C PHE A 122 11.96 4.56 17.52
N PHE A 123 12.11 5.75 16.93
CA PHE A 123 11.48 6.10 15.65
C PHE A 123 11.90 5.13 14.54
N TRP A 124 13.20 4.96 14.34
CA TRP A 124 13.72 4.10 13.27
C TRP A 124 13.41 2.63 13.52
N GLY A 125 13.44 2.16 14.76
CA GLY A 125 13.04 0.80 15.09
C GLY A 125 11.57 0.53 14.76
N ARG A 126 10.68 1.49 15.06
CA ARG A 126 9.26 1.42 14.69
C ARG A 126 9.06 1.41 13.18
N PHE A 127 9.71 2.34 12.47
CA PHE A 127 9.62 2.44 11.01
C PHE A 127 10.13 1.18 10.31
N LEU A 128 11.29 0.66 10.71
CA LEU A 128 11.83 -0.58 10.15
C LEU A 128 10.94 -1.80 10.45
N GLY A 129 10.28 -1.83 11.62
CA GLY A 129 9.30 -2.86 11.94
C GLY A 129 8.07 -2.83 11.02
N LEU A 130 7.57 -1.64 10.69
CA LEU A 130 6.49 -1.43 9.73
C LEU A 130 6.93 -1.84 8.31
N LEU A 131 8.14 -1.43 7.90
CA LEU A 131 8.72 -1.83 6.61
C LEU A 131 8.84 -3.34 6.49
N GLY A 132 9.37 -4.01 7.53
CA GLY A 132 9.46 -5.47 7.57
C GLY A 132 8.10 -6.14 7.49
N ALA A 133 7.08 -5.58 8.16
CA ALA A 133 5.70 -6.09 8.07
C ALA A 133 5.13 -5.95 6.65
N ALA A 134 5.30 -4.79 6.01
CA ALA A 134 4.87 -4.57 4.62
C ALA A 134 5.55 -5.54 3.65
N ILE A 135 6.87 -5.70 3.77
CA ILE A 135 7.63 -6.66 2.94
C ILE A 135 7.12 -8.09 3.14
N SER A 136 6.84 -8.50 4.39
CA SER A 136 6.33 -9.85 4.68
C SER A 136 4.96 -10.10 4.06
N ILE A 137 4.06 -9.10 4.10
CA ILE A 137 2.74 -9.16 3.44
C ILE A 137 2.91 -9.33 1.93
N MET A 138 3.82 -8.56 1.30
CA MET A 138 4.08 -8.65 -0.14
C MET A 138 4.68 -9.99 -0.54
N ILE A 139 5.59 -10.54 0.27
CA ILE A 139 6.18 -11.87 0.02
C ILE A 139 5.09 -12.95 0.09
N LEU A 140 4.24 -12.94 1.11
CA LEU A 140 3.14 -13.89 1.24
C LEU A 140 2.16 -13.77 0.07
N GLY A 141 1.80 -12.55 -0.32
CA GLY A 141 0.95 -12.30 -1.49
C GLY A 141 1.59 -12.81 -2.78
N TRP A 142 2.85 -12.44 -3.02
CA TRP A 142 3.61 -12.91 -4.19
C TRP A 142 3.69 -14.44 -4.27
N LEU A 143 3.93 -15.12 -3.14
CA LEU A 143 3.91 -16.57 -3.07
C LEU A 143 2.53 -17.13 -3.47
N GLY A 144 1.43 -16.55 -2.96
CA GLY A 144 0.08 -16.97 -3.31
C GLY A 144 -0.21 -16.85 -4.79
N PHE A 145 0.15 -15.74 -5.43
CA PHE A 145 0.01 -15.56 -6.89
C PHE A 145 0.91 -16.51 -7.68
N SER A 146 2.10 -16.81 -7.18
CA SER A 146 3.11 -17.59 -7.93
C SER A 146 2.95 -19.10 -7.82
N LEU A 147 2.31 -19.61 -6.76
CA LEU A 147 2.19 -21.06 -6.50
C LEU A 147 1.52 -21.84 -7.64
N LEU A 148 0.54 -21.26 -8.31
CA LEU A 148 -0.21 -21.91 -9.38
C LEU A 148 0.28 -21.53 -10.79
N LEU A 149 1.25 -20.63 -10.95
CA LEU A 149 1.74 -20.19 -12.28
C LEU A 149 2.24 -21.36 -13.13
N GLY A 150 2.92 -22.33 -12.54
CA GLY A 150 3.40 -23.50 -13.27
C GLY A 150 2.31 -24.45 -13.77
N ARG A 151 1.06 -24.26 -13.35
CA ARG A 151 -0.11 -25.06 -13.77
C ARG A 151 -1.12 -24.24 -14.56
N SER A 152 -0.97 -22.92 -14.59
CA SER A 152 -1.87 -22.01 -15.29
C SER A 152 -1.35 -21.67 -16.69
N SER A 153 -2.26 -21.32 -17.58
CA SER A 153 -1.95 -20.86 -18.94
C SER A 153 -1.53 -19.39 -19.02
N LEU A 154 -1.30 -18.72 -17.87
CA LEU A 154 -0.90 -17.31 -17.80
C LEU A 154 0.47 -17.03 -18.45
N GLY A 155 1.38 -18.01 -18.45
CA GLY A 155 2.69 -17.91 -19.11
C GLY A 155 3.70 -17.00 -18.40
N PHE A 156 3.44 -16.55 -17.15
CA PHE A 156 4.37 -15.75 -16.38
C PHE A 156 5.30 -16.59 -15.52
N SER A 157 6.54 -16.11 -15.37
CA SER A 157 7.48 -16.65 -14.40
C SER A 157 7.27 -16.06 -13.00
N TRP A 158 7.87 -16.68 -11.98
CA TRP A 158 7.90 -16.13 -10.62
C TRP A 158 8.56 -14.75 -10.56
N GLY A 159 9.59 -14.54 -11.39
CA GLY A 159 10.27 -13.25 -11.48
C GLY A 159 9.35 -12.16 -12.04
N ASP A 160 8.61 -12.46 -13.10
CA ASP A 160 7.66 -11.50 -13.69
C ASP A 160 6.60 -11.08 -12.66
N MET A 161 6.09 -12.06 -11.88
CA MET A 161 5.11 -11.77 -10.83
C MET A 161 5.66 -10.93 -9.68
N ALA A 162 6.99 -10.90 -9.45
CA ALA A 162 7.59 -10.08 -8.40
C ALA A 162 7.54 -8.57 -8.71
N ILE A 163 7.54 -8.19 -10.01
CA ILE A 163 7.59 -6.79 -10.43
C ILE A 163 6.37 -5.98 -9.97
N PRO A 164 5.12 -6.40 -10.20
CA PRO A 164 3.96 -5.68 -9.70
C PRO A 164 3.90 -5.65 -8.17
N PHE A 165 4.40 -6.68 -7.46
CA PHE A 165 4.49 -6.66 -6.00
C PHE A 165 5.50 -5.65 -5.49
N LEU A 166 6.60 -5.40 -6.22
CA LEU A 166 7.53 -4.32 -5.89
C LEU A 166 6.87 -2.94 -6.02
N SER A 167 6.13 -2.70 -7.11
CA SER A 167 5.36 -1.47 -7.29
C SER A 167 4.31 -1.30 -6.19
N LEU A 168 3.59 -2.38 -5.85
CA LEU A 168 2.60 -2.41 -4.77
C LEU A 168 3.22 -2.12 -3.40
N LEU A 169 4.41 -2.65 -3.11
CA LEU A 169 5.15 -2.37 -1.88
C LEU A 169 5.45 -0.87 -1.75
N ILE A 170 5.99 -0.27 -2.81
CA ILE A 170 6.34 1.16 -2.79
C ILE A 170 5.09 2.03 -2.64
N GLN A 171 4.01 1.71 -3.35
CA GLN A 171 2.72 2.37 -3.20
C GLN A 171 2.16 2.25 -1.77
N THR A 172 2.25 1.07 -1.17
CA THR A 172 1.86 0.81 0.23
C THR A 172 2.67 1.67 1.19
N LEU A 173 3.99 1.80 0.97
CA LEU A 173 4.87 2.62 1.79
C LEU A 173 4.52 4.12 1.70
N VAL A 174 4.12 4.62 0.53
CA VAL A 174 3.68 6.01 0.38
C VAL A 174 2.51 6.30 1.32
N TYR A 175 1.48 5.46 1.33
CA TYR A 175 0.32 5.67 2.22
C TYR A 175 0.66 5.42 3.69
N ALA A 176 1.52 4.45 4.00
CA ALA A 176 1.96 4.20 5.36
C ALA A 176 2.76 5.39 5.94
N THR A 177 3.67 5.95 5.14
CA THR A 177 4.49 7.10 5.56
C THR A 177 3.69 8.41 5.58
N LEU A 178 2.72 8.59 4.67
CA LEU A 178 1.76 9.69 4.72
C LEU A 178 0.92 9.62 6.01
N GLY A 179 0.39 8.43 6.36
CA GLY A 179 -0.35 8.21 7.60
C GLY A 179 0.52 8.48 8.83
N LEU A 180 1.77 8.04 8.83
CA LEU A 180 2.75 8.34 9.87
C LEU A 180 2.99 9.85 9.99
N PHE A 181 3.22 10.55 8.89
CA PHE A 181 3.45 12.00 8.90
C PHE A 181 2.23 12.76 9.39
N LEU A 182 1.04 12.46 8.86
CA LEU A 182 -0.20 13.11 9.29
C LEU A 182 -0.52 12.83 10.76
N SER A 183 -0.17 11.67 11.29
CA SER A 183 -0.36 11.38 12.72
C SER A 183 0.50 12.24 13.64
N MET A 184 1.62 12.77 13.11
CA MET A 184 2.46 13.74 13.85
C MET A 184 1.88 15.17 13.80
N LEU A 185 1.01 15.48 12.84
CA LEU A 185 0.42 16.81 12.65
C LEU A 185 -0.98 16.92 13.27
N LEU A 186 -1.79 15.88 13.10
CA LEU A 186 -3.20 15.88 13.46
C LEU A 186 -3.43 15.50 14.93
N PRO A 187 -4.57 15.90 15.53
CA PRO A 187 -4.82 15.72 16.96
C PRO A 187 -4.96 14.25 17.39
N SER A 188 -5.42 13.37 16.52
CA SER A 188 -5.64 11.96 16.84
C SER A 188 -5.21 11.02 15.70
N ARG A 189 -4.90 9.78 16.08
CA ARG A 189 -4.64 8.68 15.15
C ARG A 189 -5.80 8.48 14.16
N SER A 190 -7.03 8.52 14.66
CA SER A 190 -8.24 8.31 13.84
C SER A 190 -8.36 9.36 12.74
N MET A 191 -8.10 10.63 13.06
CA MET A 191 -8.13 11.72 12.09
C MET A 191 -7.04 11.56 11.03
N ALA A 192 -5.83 11.17 11.43
CA ALA A 192 -4.73 10.89 10.50
C ALA A 192 -5.09 9.73 9.56
N ALA A 193 -5.67 8.65 10.09
CA ALA A 193 -6.12 7.52 9.30
C ALA A 193 -7.24 7.91 8.31
N MET A 194 -8.24 8.69 8.75
CA MET A 194 -9.33 9.15 7.88
C MET A 194 -8.82 10.02 6.73
N VAL A 195 -7.94 11.00 7.01
CA VAL A 195 -7.38 11.88 5.98
C VAL A 195 -6.51 11.09 5.01
N THR A 196 -5.65 10.20 5.50
CA THR A 196 -4.81 9.35 4.64
C THR A 196 -5.66 8.43 3.78
N GLY A 197 -6.69 7.80 4.35
CA GLY A 197 -7.63 6.94 3.64
C GLY A 197 -8.41 7.71 2.57
N ALA A 198 -8.88 8.92 2.88
CA ALA A 198 -9.55 9.78 1.91
C ALA A 198 -8.63 10.13 0.74
N ILE A 199 -7.37 10.52 1.00
CA ILE A 199 -6.37 10.79 -0.06
C ILE A 199 -6.13 9.53 -0.91
N MET A 200 -6.04 8.35 -0.29
CA MET A 200 -5.86 7.08 -1.00
C MET A 200 -7.03 6.79 -1.94
N VAL A 201 -8.27 6.90 -1.45
CA VAL A 201 -9.49 6.64 -2.23
C VAL A 201 -9.65 7.67 -3.35
N ILE A 202 -9.46 8.95 -3.05
CA ILE A 202 -9.52 10.02 -4.07
C ILE A 202 -8.44 9.80 -5.13
N SER A 203 -7.21 9.45 -4.72
CA SER A 203 -6.11 9.16 -5.64
C SER A 203 -6.45 8.01 -6.60
N TYR A 204 -7.09 6.95 -6.09
CA TYR A 204 -7.56 5.85 -6.89
C TYR A 204 -8.60 6.29 -7.93
N PHE A 205 -9.69 6.93 -7.48
CA PHE A 205 -10.78 7.33 -8.38
C PHE A 205 -10.32 8.35 -9.41
N VAL A 206 -9.58 9.39 -9.00
CA VAL A 206 -9.10 10.42 -9.92
C VAL A 206 -8.15 9.83 -10.96
N SER A 207 -7.24 8.95 -10.55
CA SER A 207 -6.32 8.30 -11.49
C SER A 207 -7.02 7.31 -12.41
N SER A 208 -8.00 6.56 -11.91
CA SER A 208 -8.78 5.61 -12.72
C SER A 208 -9.69 6.32 -13.74
N LEU A 209 -10.13 7.55 -13.45
CA LEU A 209 -10.99 8.34 -14.35
C LEU A 209 -10.22 9.39 -15.16
N SER A 210 -8.90 9.45 -15.02
CA SER A 210 -8.06 10.49 -15.62
C SER A 210 -8.13 10.54 -17.16
N PHE A 211 -8.41 9.40 -17.81
CA PHE A 211 -8.57 9.31 -19.26
C PHE A 211 -9.83 10.03 -19.77
N MET A 212 -10.84 10.27 -18.93
CA MET A 212 -12.10 10.89 -19.37
C MET A 212 -11.99 12.40 -19.57
N ASN A 213 -11.05 13.07 -18.88
CA ASN A 213 -10.97 14.53 -18.91
C ASN A 213 -9.56 15.02 -18.61
N GLN A 214 -9.07 15.95 -19.45
CA GLN A 214 -7.75 16.55 -19.29
C GLN A 214 -7.52 17.22 -17.92
N ARG A 215 -8.57 17.75 -17.28
CA ARG A 215 -8.47 18.31 -15.93
C ARG A 215 -8.22 17.23 -14.89
N LEU A 216 -8.88 16.07 -15.04
CA LEU A 216 -8.65 14.91 -14.15
C LEU A 216 -7.24 14.34 -14.34
N GLU A 217 -6.72 14.34 -15.58
CA GLU A 217 -5.35 13.92 -15.85
C GLU A 217 -4.33 14.82 -15.15
N MET A 218 -4.52 16.14 -15.16
CA MET A 218 -3.64 17.05 -14.42
C MET A 218 -3.68 16.79 -12.92
N LEU A 219 -4.88 16.55 -12.35
CA LEU A 219 -5.03 16.23 -10.94
C LEU A 219 -4.41 14.86 -10.61
N ALA A 220 -4.60 13.87 -11.47
CA ALA A 220 -4.03 12.54 -11.29
C ALA A 220 -2.50 12.58 -11.18
N LYS A 221 -1.82 13.41 -11.99
CA LYS A 221 -0.35 13.60 -11.95
C LYS A 221 0.16 14.14 -10.61
N ALA A 222 -0.69 14.78 -9.80
CA ALA A 222 -0.35 15.21 -8.45
C ALA A 222 -0.57 14.13 -7.39
N LEU A 223 -1.18 13.00 -7.75
CA LEU A 223 -1.60 11.97 -6.82
C LEU A 223 -0.75 10.71 -6.93
N PRO A 224 -0.43 10.04 -5.79
CA PRO A 224 0.50 8.90 -5.79
C PRO A 224 0.05 7.71 -6.63
N TYR A 225 -1.25 7.47 -6.74
CA TYR A 225 -1.78 6.32 -7.48
C TYR A 225 -1.49 6.40 -8.99
N HIS A 226 -1.36 7.59 -9.55
CA HIS A 226 -1.01 7.79 -10.97
C HIS A 226 0.32 7.13 -11.35
N TYR A 227 1.25 7.06 -10.43
CA TYR A 227 2.58 6.47 -10.62
C TYR A 227 2.66 5.00 -10.25
N TYR A 228 1.56 4.42 -9.78
CA TYR A 228 1.48 3.00 -9.50
C TYR A 228 1.49 2.20 -10.79
N GLN A 229 2.40 1.24 -10.88
CA GLN A 229 2.58 0.43 -12.08
C GLN A 229 1.90 -0.92 -11.88
N THR A 230 0.90 -1.17 -12.71
CA THR A 230 0.19 -2.44 -12.80
C THR A 230 0.96 -3.43 -13.68
N VAL A 231 0.33 -4.56 -13.97
CA VAL A 231 0.87 -5.66 -14.76
C VAL A 231 1.28 -5.25 -16.19
N LEU A 232 0.73 -4.18 -16.74
CA LEU A 232 1.19 -3.63 -18.03
C LEU A 232 2.69 -3.23 -18.01
N SER A 233 3.25 -3.03 -16.81
CA SER A 233 4.68 -2.78 -16.62
C SER A 233 5.57 -4.04 -16.70
N PHE A 234 5.02 -5.25 -16.90
CA PHE A 234 5.83 -6.45 -17.11
C PHE A 234 6.79 -6.32 -18.30
N GLN A 235 6.45 -5.50 -19.28
CA GLN A 235 7.29 -5.28 -20.45
C GLN A 235 8.30 -4.16 -20.24
N GLN A 236 7.99 -3.13 -19.44
CA GLN A 236 8.86 -1.96 -19.19
C GLN A 236 8.55 -1.31 -17.84
N LEU A 237 9.25 -1.74 -16.79
CA LEU A 237 9.17 -1.08 -15.49
C LEU A 237 9.74 0.34 -15.57
N ASN A 238 8.92 1.34 -15.29
CA ASN A 238 9.38 2.73 -15.24
C ASN A 238 10.07 3.02 -13.91
N LEU A 239 11.38 2.90 -13.89
CA LEU A 239 12.20 3.13 -12.69
C LEU A 239 12.06 4.56 -12.15
N THR A 240 11.86 5.55 -13.04
CA THR A 240 11.69 6.95 -12.62
C THR A 240 10.46 7.11 -11.73
N TRP A 241 9.36 6.47 -12.07
CA TRP A 241 8.13 6.51 -11.26
C TRP A 241 8.30 5.79 -9.93
N LEU A 242 8.99 4.65 -9.90
CA LEU A 242 9.31 3.95 -8.66
C LEU A 242 10.18 4.81 -7.73
N PHE A 243 11.24 5.41 -8.27
CA PHE A 243 12.12 6.29 -7.48
C PHE A 243 11.41 7.56 -7.02
N ALA A 244 10.49 8.12 -7.82
CA ALA A 244 9.68 9.26 -7.40
C ALA A 244 8.79 8.91 -6.20
N LEU A 245 8.05 7.78 -6.24
CA LEU A 245 7.24 7.32 -5.12
C LEU A 245 8.08 6.99 -3.88
N LEU A 246 9.23 6.34 -4.07
CA LEU A 246 10.17 6.05 -2.98
C LEU A 246 10.70 7.35 -2.37
N GLY A 247 11.04 8.35 -3.19
CA GLY A 247 11.47 9.68 -2.76
C GLY A 247 10.40 10.39 -1.92
N ILE A 248 9.14 10.33 -2.35
CA ILE A 248 7.98 10.86 -1.59
C ILE A 248 7.88 10.16 -0.24
N SER A 249 7.95 8.83 -0.22
CA SER A 249 7.89 8.04 1.02
C SER A 249 9.01 8.39 1.99
N LEU A 250 10.25 8.54 1.49
CA LEU A 250 11.40 8.96 2.30
C LEU A 250 11.26 10.40 2.80
N ALA A 251 10.77 11.30 1.97
CA ALA A 251 10.51 12.70 2.37
C ALA A 251 9.45 12.77 3.50
N MET A 252 8.33 12.04 3.36
CA MET A 252 7.30 11.97 4.40
C MET A 252 7.85 11.36 5.71
N THR A 253 8.67 10.33 5.61
CA THR A 253 9.35 9.72 6.78
C THR A 253 10.28 10.72 7.44
N GLY A 254 11.08 11.47 6.67
CA GLY A 254 11.97 12.51 7.18
C GLY A 254 11.22 13.65 7.87
N LEU A 255 10.11 14.11 7.26
CA LEU A 255 9.25 15.14 7.86
C LEU A 255 8.60 14.63 9.16
N ALA A 256 8.12 13.38 9.18
CA ALA A 256 7.58 12.76 10.38
C ALA A 256 8.64 12.66 11.49
N TYR A 257 9.87 12.30 11.14
CA TYR A 257 11.01 12.23 12.06
C TYR A 257 11.32 13.61 12.67
N VAL A 258 11.48 14.64 11.82
CA VAL A 258 11.75 16.01 12.29
C VAL A 258 10.64 16.50 13.21
N ARG A 259 9.37 16.24 12.85
CA ARG A 259 8.23 16.64 13.64
C ARG A 259 8.17 15.92 14.98
N PHE A 260 8.45 14.61 14.99
CA PHE A 260 8.55 13.80 16.22
C PHE A 260 9.60 14.33 17.19
N PHE A 261 10.73 14.85 16.67
CA PHE A 261 11.78 15.41 17.52
C PHE A 261 11.43 16.79 18.11
N ARG A 262 10.70 17.60 17.36
CA ARG A 262 10.32 18.95 17.76
C ARG A 262 9.05 19.02 18.59
N ARG A 263 8.32 17.92 18.68
CA ARG A 263 7.06 17.85 19.40
C ARG A 263 7.31 17.42 20.83
N ASP A 264 6.65 18.11 21.78
CA ASP A 264 6.53 17.64 23.15
C ASP A 264 5.61 16.42 23.20
N ILE A 265 5.97 15.43 24.02
CA ILE A 265 5.19 14.21 24.21
C ILE A 265 3.88 14.61 24.90
N ARG A 266 2.75 14.28 24.31
CA ARG A 266 1.44 14.52 24.93
C ARG A 266 1.27 13.57 26.10
N LEU A 267 0.98 14.10 27.29
CA LEU A 267 0.62 13.31 28.46
C LEU A 267 -0.77 12.70 28.27
N SER A 268 -0.92 11.43 28.66
CA SER A 268 -2.23 10.76 28.61
C SER A 268 -3.22 11.50 29.50
N GLY A 269 -4.29 12.07 28.88
CA GLY A 269 -5.31 12.89 29.56
C GLY A 269 -5.50 14.26 28.95
N GLU A 270 -4.58 14.78 28.15
CA GLU A 270 -4.75 16.06 27.45
C GLU A 270 -5.46 15.86 26.09
N GLY A 271 -6.57 15.17 26.10
CA GLY A 271 -7.45 14.96 24.95
C GLY A 271 -8.45 16.06 24.77
N SER A 272 -8.03 17.32 24.70
CA SER A 272 -8.84 18.39 24.11
C SER A 272 -7.97 19.62 23.87
N TRP A 273 -8.18 20.26 22.75
CA TRP A 273 -7.71 21.59 22.46
C TRP A 273 -8.09 22.57 23.59
N ARG A 274 -7.29 22.71 24.64
CA ARG A 274 -7.32 23.89 25.46
C ARG A 274 -6.42 24.92 24.78
N ARG A 275 -7.09 25.94 24.26
CA ARG A 275 -6.54 27.19 23.74
C ARG A 275 -5.71 27.83 24.82
N GLY A 276 -4.46 28.15 24.54
CA GLY A 276 -3.75 29.25 25.09
C GLY A 276 -3.73 30.32 24.02
#